data_b0cc5352b80e30de66db9523b41e1c76
#
_entry.id   b0cc5352b80e30de66db9523b41e1c76
#
_cell.length_a   1.000
_cell.length_b   1.000
_cell.length_c   1.000
_cell.angle_alpha   90.00
_cell.angle_beta   90.00
_cell.angle_gamma   90.00
#
_symmetry.space_group_name_H-M   'P 1'
#
loop_
_entity.id
_entity.type
_entity.pdbx_description
1 polymer ?
#
loop_
_entity_poly.entity_id
_entity_poly.type
_entity_poly.pdbx_seq_one_letter_code
_entity_poly.pdbx_strand_id
1 'polypeptide(L)'
;MTLGVSAYLCPCIAEVYGKRMVYLVTTVIIVAGCCWAGAANSYNSLLAARAIQGLGMGGFFAMAGTASITDVFFVHERGRRIGLWNFSVMISNNLTPIVSGYVISSVSWHWSFWLLAILWVVILAATFVCFPETTFYRNTGLDNSVEADTSGDNLTSPKEKYDQLAPTISSPNNEIRSSDAESYPQVSSWKYHFRFGAVKFRNQSRVFKLCVDPIILLAHPAVLWGCLMWSVIFTWIILIGAVVSQIFGAELYNMSTTAVGNLAGIAPLIGSTIGTLTAGWACDKVVGYLALRNRGMYEPEFRLLIIIPAFITMAIGGFGLAAAIDKGLSPITCGVFMAILNFGVGAGCTGVIAYTNDVCGQRSGEAFGLAMIIKSAFAFGLTFVFNDYYTAAGPLVFFSTFTALTLGIMLTTVPMYIFGKRIRSWADTTTALTFSGPK
;
A
#
# COMPACT_ATOMS: atom_id res chain seq x y z
N MET A 1 11.88 -1.69 9.68
CA MET A 1 12.78 -2.09 8.58
C MET A 1 12.42 -3.47 7.98
N THR A 2 12.39 -4.54 8.76
CA THR A 2 12.10 -5.91 8.29
C THR A 2 10.79 -6.04 7.52
N LEU A 3 9.72 -5.35 7.95
CA LEU A 3 8.45 -5.27 7.24
C LEU A 3 8.61 -4.70 5.81
N GLY A 4 9.38 -3.62 5.63
CA GLY A 4 9.59 -3.02 4.32
C GLY A 4 10.33 -3.95 3.36
N VAL A 5 11.41 -4.58 3.83
CA VAL A 5 12.18 -5.56 3.05
C VAL A 5 11.31 -6.74 2.64
N SER A 6 10.54 -7.30 3.58
CA SER A 6 9.65 -8.42 3.29
C SER A 6 8.50 -8.01 2.33
N ALA A 7 7.91 -6.83 2.51
CA ALA A 7 6.86 -6.32 1.63
C ALA A 7 7.32 -6.15 0.17
N TYR A 8 8.62 -5.93 -0.04
CA TYR A 8 9.21 -5.85 -1.36
C TYR A 8 9.55 -7.22 -1.96
N LEU A 9 10.17 -8.10 -1.15
CA LEU A 9 10.66 -9.40 -1.63
C LEU A 9 9.53 -10.42 -1.84
N CYS A 10 8.51 -10.42 -0.97
CA CYS A 10 7.46 -11.43 -1.01
C CYS A 10 6.63 -11.44 -2.28
N PRO A 11 6.23 -10.31 -2.91
CA PRO A 11 5.57 -10.33 -4.21
C PRO A 11 6.42 -10.96 -5.31
N CYS A 12 7.73 -10.68 -5.34
CA CYS A 12 8.67 -11.29 -6.31
C CYS A 12 8.78 -12.81 -6.13
N ILE A 13 8.82 -13.26 -4.87
CA ILE A 13 8.85 -14.69 -4.53
C ILE A 13 7.51 -15.34 -4.88
N ALA A 14 6.39 -14.64 -4.65
CA ALA A 14 5.06 -15.16 -4.91
C ALA A 14 4.76 -15.38 -6.41
N GLU A 15 5.39 -14.61 -7.29
CA GLU A 15 5.30 -14.83 -8.74
C GLU A 15 5.95 -16.14 -9.18
N VAL A 16 6.96 -16.63 -8.45
CA VAL A 16 7.70 -17.85 -8.78
C VAL A 16 7.12 -19.08 -8.10
N TYR A 17 6.88 -18.98 -6.80
CA TYR A 17 6.45 -20.11 -5.96
C TYR A 17 4.93 -20.21 -5.76
N GLY A 18 4.19 -19.20 -6.18
CA GLY A 18 2.75 -19.11 -5.97
C GLY A 18 2.39 -18.28 -4.74
N LYS A 19 1.26 -17.56 -4.83
CA LYS A 19 0.81 -16.62 -3.81
C LYS A 19 0.37 -17.31 -2.52
N ARG A 20 -0.33 -18.44 -2.64
CA ARG A 20 -0.82 -19.21 -1.49
C ARG A 20 0.31 -19.67 -0.58
N MET A 21 1.41 -20.20 -1.16
CA MET A 21 2.56 -20.65 -0.38
C MET A 21 3.19 -19.51 0.43
N VAL A 22 3.36 -18.35 -0.21
CA VAL A 22 3.94 -17.19 0.47
C VAL A 22 3.03 -16.69 1.59
N TYR A 23 1.69 -16.66 1.40
CA TYR A 23 0.76 -16.34 2.49
C TYR A 23 0.87 -17.29 3.67
N LEU A 24 0.90 -18.60 3.43
CA LEU A 24 1.01 -19.58 4.50
C LEU A 24 2.33 -19.46 5.27
N VAL A 25 3.45 -19.38 4.56
CA VAL A 25 4.77 -19.25 5.19
C VAL A 25 4.88 -17.96 5.99
N THR A 26 4.48 -16.84 5.42
CA THR A 26 4.52 -15.54 6.11
C THR A 26 3.61 -15.51 7.34
N THR A 27 2.42 -16.12 7.27
CA THR A 27 1.53 -16.20 8.42
C THR A 27 2.11 -17.09 9.54
N VAL A 28 2.75 -18.21 9.20
CA VAL A 28 3.46 -19.06 10.21
C VAL A 28 4.59 -18.25 10.89
N ILE A 29 5.35 -17.47 10.13
CA ILE A 29 6.40 -16.60 10.68
C ILE A 29 5.81 -15.56 11.63
N ILE A 30 4.63 -14.96 11.31
CA ILE A 30 3.95 -14.02 12.20
C ILE A 30 3.54 -14.71 13.50
N VAL A 31 2.90 -15.88 13.42
CA VAL A 31 2.47 -16.64 14.60
C VAL A 31 3.67 -16.95 15.51
N ALA A 32 4.75 -17.47 14.94
CA ALA A 32 5.97 -17.77 15.70
C ALA A 32 6.54 -16.50 16.37
N GLY A 33 6.59 -15.39 15.65
CA GLY A 33 7.04 -14.10 16.18
C GLY A 33 6.12 -13.55 17.28
N CYS A 34 4.80 -13.74 17.18
CA CYS A 34 3.83 -13.34 18.21
C CYS A 34 3.97 -14.18 19.48
N CYS A 35 4.09 -15.50 19.36
CA CYS A 35 4.33 -16.40 20.48
C CYS A 35 5.65 -16.06 21.18
N TRP A 36 6.72 -15.81 20.40
CA TRP A 36 8.00 -15.40 20.97
C TRP A 36 7.89 -14.06 21.71
N ALA A 37 7.23 -13.06 21.15
CA ALA A 37 7.03 -11.76 21.79
C ALA A 37 6.20 -11.87 23.07
N GLY A 38 5.17 -12.74 23.10
CA GLY A 38 4.35 -13.02 24.27
C GLY A 38 5.11 -13.71 25.40
N ALA A 39 6.17 -14.47 25.08
CA ALA A 39 7.04 -15.15 26.03
C ALA A 39 8.33 -14.38 26.37
N ALA A 40 8.55 -13.19 25.78
CA ALA A 40 9.78 -12.44 25.95
C ALA A 40 9.89 -11.79 27.31
N ASN A 41 11.01 -12.04 28.01
CA ASN A 41 11.31 -11.46 29.35
C ASN A 41 12.43 -10.40 29.29
N SER A 42 13.04 -10.16 28.13
CA SER A 42 14.10 -9.17 27.96
C SER A 42 13.85 -8.28 26.74
N TYR A 43 14.37 -7.06 26.79
CA TYR A 43 14.27 -6.10 25.70
C TYR A 43 14.83 -6.65 24.37
N ASN A 44 16.00 -7.30 24.42
CA ASN A 44 16.64 -7.86 23.23
C ASN A 44 15.82 -9.01 22.61
N SER A 45 15.21 -9.85 23.47
CA SER A 45 14.32 -10.93 23.02
C SER A 45 13.06 -10.36 22.36
N LEU A 46 12.45 -9.33 22.93
CA LEU A 46 11.31 -8.65 22.35
C LEU A 46 11.66 -8.00 21.02
N LEU A 47 12.82 -7.35 20.92
CA LEU A 47 13.29 -6.73 19.69
C LEU A 47 13.48 -7.76 18.57
N ALA A 48 14.10 -8.90 18.87
CA ALA A 48 14.26 -9.99 17.90
C ALA A 48 12.91 -10.55 17.44
N ALA A 49 11.98 -10.78 18.36
CA ALA A 49 10.64 -11.25 18.05
C ALA A 49 9.89 -10.26 17.14
N ARG A 50 10.00 -8.95 17.40
CA ARG A 50 9.44 -7.89 16.55
C ARG A 50 10.04 -7.86 15.14
N ALA A 51 11.34 -8.12 15.03
CA ALA A 51 11.98 -8.20 13.71
C ALA A 51 11.41 -9.38 12.89
N ILE A 52 11.17 -10.51 13.51
CA ILE A 52 10.55 -11.70 12.87
C ILE A 52 9.09 -11.44 12.52
N GLN A 53 8.31 -10.81 13.41
CA GLN A 53 6.93 -10.39 13.10
C GLN A 53 6.91 -9.47 11.86
N GLY A 54 7.84 -8.52 11.78
CA GLY A 54 7.95 -7.62 10.62
C GLY A 54 8.21 -8.37 9.31
N LEU A 55 9.08 -9.38 9.33
CA LEU A 55 9.33 -10.23 8.15
C LEU A 55 8.06 -10.95 7.68
N GLY A 56 7.29 -11.52 8.57
CA GLY A 56 6.03 -12.18 8.22
C GLY A 56 4.97 -11.17 7.71
N MET A 57 4.80 -10.06 8.44
CA MET A 57 3.73 -9.08 8.15
C MET A 57 3.88 -8.40 6.79
N GLY A 58 5.12 -8.14 6.34
CA GLY A 58 5.38 -7.47 5.08
C GLY A 58 4.85 -8.23 3.87
N GLY A 59 5.03 -9.55 3.84
CA GLY A 59 4.53 -10.40 2.76
C GLY A 59 3.02 -10.39 2.68
N PHE A 60 2.33 -10.59 3.81
CA PHE A 60 0.88 -10.57 3.86
C PHE A 60 0.32 -9.20 3.43
N PHE A 61 0.89 -8.13 3.96
CA PHE A 61 0.42 -6.77 3.72
C PHE A 61 0.54 -6.35 2.24
N ALA A 62 1.70 -6.57 1.63
CA ALA A 62 1.94 -6.16 0.25
C ALA A 62 1.11 -6.95 -0.77
N MET A 63 1.03 -8.28 -0.60
CA MET A 63 0.29 -9.11 -1.56
C MET A 63 -1.22 -8.93 -1.46
N ALA A 64 -1.78 -8.75 -0.25
CA ALA A 64 -3.21 -8.57 -0.07
C ALA A 64 -3.73 -7.28 -0.73
N GLY A 65 -2.96 -6.20 -0.64
CA GLY A 65 -3.35 -4.88 -1.14
C GLY A 65 -3.24 -4.70 -2.64
N THR A 66 -2.37 -5.43 -3.29
CA THR A 66 -2.07 -5.23 -4.71
C THR A 66 -2.24 -6.51 -5.53
N ALA A 67 -1.34 -7.47 -5.36
CA ALA A 67 -1.24 -8.62 -6.22
C ALA A 67 -2.49 -9.52 -6.21
N SER A 68 -3.09 -9.78 -5.04
CA SER A 68 -4.28 -10.64 -4.97
C SER A 68 -5.52 -9.96 -5.52
N ILE A 69 -5.68 -8.64 -5.32
CA ILE A 69 -6.81 -7.88 -5.87
C ILE A 69 -6.73 -7.82 -7.40
N THR A 70 -5.53 -7.63 -7.94
CA THR A 70 -5.36 -7.55 -9.41
C THR A 70 -5.60 -8.87 -10.12
N ASP A 71 -5.42 -10.01 -9.45
CA ASP A 71 -5.66 -11.32 -10.04
C ASP A 71 -7.13 -11.74 -10.00
N VAL A 72 -7.81 -11.39 -8.89
CA VAL A 72 -9.18 -11.88 -8.64
C VAL A 72 -10.24 -10.97 -9.25
N PHE A 73 -9.99 -9.65 -9.32
CA PHE A 73 -11.00 -8.68 -9.74
C PHE A 73 -10.72 -8.08 -11.12
N PHE A 74 -11.80 -7.81 -11.86
CA PHE A 74 -11.72 -7.13 -13.16
C PHE A 74 -11.21 -5.69 -13.01
N VAL A 75 -10.61 -5.15 -14.09
CA VAL A 75 -9.98 -3.82 -14.11
C VAL A 75 -10.91 -2.71 -13.60
N HIS A 76 -12.20 -2.76 -13.95
CA HIS A 76 -13.20 -1.76 -13.54
C HIS A 76 -13.57 -1.82 -12.05
N GLU A 77 -13.33 -2.96 -11.36
CA GLU A 77 -13.64 -3.13 -9.93
C GLU A 77 -12.42 -2.90 -9.02
N ARG A 78 -11.20 -2.98 -9.57
CA ARG A 78 -9.94 -2.92 -8.80
C ARG A 78 -9.84 -1.69 -7.93
N GLY A 79 -10.18 -0.52 -8.47
CA GLY A 79 -10.08 0.75 -7.73
C GLY A 79 -10.89 0.73 -6.43
N ARG A 80 -12.14 0.25 -6.49
CA ARG A 80 -13.01 0.14 -5.32
C ARG A 80 -12.47 -0.85 -4.28
N ARG A 81 -11.88 -1.98 -4.73
CA ARG A 81 -11.32 -3.01 -3.83
C ARG A 81 -10.02 -2.56 -3.17
N ILE A 82 -9.15 -1.90 -3.91
CA ILE A 82 -7.93 -1.28 -3.35
C ILE A 82 -8.29 -0.19 -2.34
N GLY A 83 -9.32 0.62 -2.64
CA GLY A 83 -9.83 1.62 -1.71
C GLY A 83 -10.33 1.00 -0.40
N LEU A 84 -11.09 -0.10 -0.46
CA LEU A 84 -11.57 -0.83 0.72
C LEU A 84 -10.41 -1.41 1.53
N TRP A 85 -9.40 -1.97 0.88
CA TRP A 85 -8.19 -2.46 1.55
C TRP A 85 -7.44 -1.32 2.27
N ASN A 86 -7.22 -0.19 1.58
CA ASN A 86 -6.55 0.96 2.19
C ASN A 86 -7.33 1.51 3.39
N PHE A 87 -8.65 1.58 3.28
CA PHE A 87 -9.54 1.95 4.38
C PHE A 87 -9.39 1.00 5.58
N SER A 88 -9.36 -0.32 5.33
CA SER A 88 -9.15 -1.33 6.38
C SER A 88 -7.80 -1.16 7.09
N VAL A 89 -6.74 -0.82 6.35
CA VAL A 89 -5.41 -0.52 6.92
C VAL A 89 -5.45 0.69 7.84
N MET A 90 -6.13 1.76 7.44
CA MET A 90 -6.26 2.97 8.26
C MET A 90 -7.04 2.71 9.55
N ILE A 91 -8.15 1.97 9.46
CA ILE A 91 -8.93 1.55 10.64
C ILE A 91 -8.06 0.72 11.58
N SER A 92 -7.37 -0.29 11.09
CA SER A 92 -6.55 -1.20 11.90
C SER A 92 -5.46 -0.45 12.67
N ASN A 93 -4.77 0.50 12.03
CA ASN A 93 -3.74 1.28 12.67
C ASN A 93 -4.26 2.11 13.85
N ASN A 94 -5.46 2.67 13.71
CA ASN A 94 -6.05 3.53 14.74
C ASN A 94 -6.83 2.73 15.81
N LEU A 95 -7.36 1.55 15.46
CA LEU A 95 -8.06 0.68 16.41
C LEU A 95 -7.09 -0.02 17.38
N THR A 96 -5.87 -0.31 16.93
CA THR A 96 -4.85 -1.02 17.72
C THR A 96 -4.55 -0.35 19.07
N PRO A 97 -4.32 1.00 19.19
CA PRO A 97 -4.08 1.64 20.47
C PRO A 97 -5.26 1.50 21.45
N ILE A 98 -6.49 1.51 20.94
CA ILE A 98 -7.71 1.34 21.75
C ILE A 98 -7.69 -0.04 22.39
N VAL A 99 -7.62 -1.09 21.56
CA VAL A 99 -7.66 -2.49 22.02
C VAL A 99 -6.48 -2.77 22.96
N SER A 100 -5.27 -2.34 22.60
CA SER A 100 -4.09 -2.57 23.42
C SER A 100 -4.14 -1.84 24.75
N GLY A 101 -4.72 -0.64 24.80
CA GLY A 101 -4.91 0.11 26.03
C GLY A 101 -5.77 -0.63 27.06
N TYR A 102 -6.88 -1.25 26.62
CA TYR A 102 -7.73 -2.07 27.49
C TYR A 102 -7.05 -3.38 27.91
N VAL A 103 -6.39 -4.06 27.00
CA VAL A 103 -5.71 -5.35 27.31
C VAL A 103 -4.56 -5.14 28.28
N ILE A 104 -3.75 -4.11 28.09
CA ILE A 104 -2.60 -3.81 28.97
C ILE A 104 -3.07 -3.42 30.35
N SER A 105 -4.15 -2.65 30.48
CA SER A 105 -4.66 -2.22 31.79
C SER A 105 -5.37 -3.34 32.56
N SER A 106 -6.00 -4.30 31.88
CA SER A 106 -6.78 -5.36 32.51
C SER A 106 -5.97 -6.59 32.88
N VAL A 107 -4.95 -6.94 32.07
CA VAL A 107 -4.20 -8.20 32.26
C VAL A 107 -2.68 -7.94 32.30
N SER A 108 -2.04 -7.78 31.16
CA SER A 108 -0.63 -7.38 31.00
C SER A 108 -0.30 -7.13 29.52
N TRP A 109 0.83 -6.47 29.26
CA TRP A 109 1.30 -6.22 27.89
C TRP A 109 1.63 -7.52 27.12
N HIS A 110 2.03 -8.62 27.79
CA HIS A 110 2.28 -9.93 27.17
C HIS A 110 1.01 -10.50 26.50
N TRP A 111 -0.14 -10.29 27.14
CA TRP A 111 -1.41 -10.77 26.59
C TRP A 111 -1.80 -10.10 25.29
N SER A 112 -1.34 -8.90 25.01
CA SER A 112 -1.53 -8.25 23.71
C SER A 112 -0.91 -9.08 22.57
N PHE A 113 0.26 -9.71 22.81
CA PHE A 113 0.91 -10.58 21.83
C PHE A 113 0.27 -11.95 21.74
N TRP A 114 -0.18 -12.54 22.86
CA TRP A 114 -0.91 -13.80 22.85
C TRP A 114 -2.23 -13.68 22.12
N LEU A 115 -2.98 -12.60 22.31
CA LEU A 115 -4.21 -12.33 21.57
C LEU A 115 -3.96 -12.21 20.07
N LEU A 116 -2.89 -11.50 19.68
CA LEU A 116 -2.48 -11.44 18.27
C LEU A 116 -2.09 -12.83 17.74
N ALA A 117 -1.39 -13.65 18.50
CA ALA A 117 -1.03 -14.99 18.09
C ALA A 117 -2.27 -15.86 17.81
N ILE A 118 -3.27 -15.81 18.70
CA ILE A 118 -4.54 -16.54 18.53
C ILE A 118 -5.26 -16.07 17.24
N LEU A 119 -5.37 -14.75 17.03
CA LEU A 119 -5.99 -14.21 15.81
C LEU A 119 -5.26 -14.65 14.55
N TRP A 120 -3.91 -14.65 14.56
CA TRP A 120 -3.13 -15.09 13.40
C TRP A 120 -3.22 -16.61 13.16
N VAL A 121 -3.40 -17.42 14.19
CA VAL A 121 -3.68 -18.86 14.02
C VAL A 121 -5.04 -19.07 13.34
N VAL A 122 -6.07 -18.30 13.72
CA VAL A 122 -7.37 -18.34 13.04
C VAL A 122 -7.24 -17.92 11.57
N ILE A 123 -6.48 -16.84 11.30
CA ILE A 123 -6.20 -16.38 9.93
C ILE A 123 -5.42 -17.44 9.13
N LEU A 124 -4.46 -18.12 9.76
CA LEU A 124 -3.71 -19.20 9.13
C LEU A 124 -4.65 -20.35 8.73
N ALA A 125 -5.53 -20.78 9.62
CA ALA A 125 -6.52 -21.81 9.34
C ALA A 125 -7.48 -21.38 8.23
N ALA A 126 -7.98 -20.14 8.28
CA ALA A 126 -8.83 -19.58 7.25
C ALA A 126 -8.14 -19.48 5.89
N THR A 127 -6.89 -19.04 5.85
CA THR A 127 -6.07 -18.98 4.61
C THR A 127 -5.83 -20.37 4.05
N PHE A 128 -5.55 -21.35 4.92
CA PHE A 128 -5.34 -22.72 4.49
C PHE A 128 -6.59 -23.34 3.85
N VAL A 129 -7.78 -23.09 4.41
CA VAL A 129 -9.04 -23.69 3.94
C VAL A 129 -9.65 -22.88 2.79
N CYS A 130 -9.70 -21.55 2.91
CA CYS A 130 -10.51 -20.70 2.01
C CYS A 130 -9.71 -20.08 0.87
N PHE A 131 -8.37 -19.99 0.96
CA PHE A 131 -7.59 -19.28 -0.06
C PHE A 131 -7.05 -20.23 -1.12
N PRO A 132 -7.61 -20.26 -2.34
CA PRO A 132 -7.09 -21.06 -3.45
C PRO A 132 -5.83 -20.42 -4.04
N GLU A 133 -5.04 -21.19 -4.79
CA GLU A 133 -3.92 -20.63 -5.55
C GLU A 133 -4.45 -19.75 -6.69
N THR A 134 -4.06 -18.49 -6.72
CA THR A 134 -4.55 -17.48 -7.69
C THR A 134 -3.56 -17.22 -8.83
N THR A 135 -2.40 -17.88 -8.83
CA THR A 135 -1.38 -17.70 -9.86
C THR A 135 -1.74 -18.51 -11.10
N PHE A 136 -2.34 -17.87 -12.12
CA PHE A 136 -2.66 -18.46 -13.40
C PHE A 136 -1.73 -17.92 -14.49
N TYR A 137 -1.06 -18.82 -15.22
CA TYR A 137 -0.46 -18.49 -16.50
C TYR A 137 -1.55 -18.55 -17.57
N ARG A 138 -1.95 -17.41 -18.09
CA ARG A 138 -2.73 -17.34 -19.32
C ARG A 138 -1.81 -17.79 -20.47
N ASN A 139 -1.97 -19.02 -20.95
CA ASN A 139 -1.44 -19.39 -22.27
C ASN A 139 -2.23 -18.59 -23.30
N THR A 140 -1.78 -17.41 -23.64
CA THR A 140 -2.22 -16.75 -24.86
C THR A 140 -1.53 -17.51 -25.98
N GLY A 141 -2.27 -18.30 -26.76
CA GLY A 141 -1.79 -19.00 -27.96
C GLY A 141 -1.16 -18.06 -29.00
N LEU A 142 -1.22 -16.74 -28.76
CA LEU A 142 -0.56 -15.68 -29.51
C LEU A 142 0.97 -15.64 -29.29
N ASP A 143 1.50 -16.06 -28.14
CA ASP A 143 2.95 -16.02 -27.92
C ASP A 143 3.69 -17.08 -28.74
N ASN A 144 3.04 -18.20 -29.02
CA ASN A 144 3.65 -19.27 -29.87
C ASN A 144 3.65 -18.94 -31.36
N SER A 145 2.76 -18.05 -31.82
CA SER A 145 2.74 -17.62 -33.21
C SER A 145 3.75 -16.50 -33.49
N VAL A 146 4.09 -15.69 -32.51
CA VAL A 146 5.07 -14.60 -32.63
C VAL A 146 6.51 -15.14 -32.55
N GLU A 147 6.77 -16.19 -31.75
CA GLU A 147 8.09 -16.84 -31.72
C GLU A 147 8.35 -17.73 -32.94
N ALA A 148 7.32 -18.25 -33.58
CA ALA A 148 7.45 -19.05 -34.81
C ALA A 148 7.68 -18.18 -36.08
N ASP A 149 7.18 -16.95 -36.11
CA ASP A 149 7.33 -16.03 -37.25
C ASP A 149 8.65 -15.23 -37.23
N THR A 150 9.40 -15.24 -36.12
CA THR A 150 10.72 -14.58 -36.04
C THR A 150 11.87 -15.43 -36.62
N SER A 151 11.60 -16.66 -37.00
CA SER A 151 12.59 -17.54 -37.63
C SER A 151 12.43 -17.69 -39.15
N GLY A 152 11.54 -16.94 -39.78
CA GLY A 152 11.34 -16.97 -41.24
C GLY A 152 11.35 -15.56 -41.82
N ASP A 153 12.40 -15.24 -42.56
CA ASP A 153 12.53 -14.04 -43.39
C ASP A 153 11.32 -13.84 -44.30
N ASN A 154 10.44 -12.89 -43.97
CA ASN A 154 9.69 -12.12 -44.97
C ASN A 154 9.04 -10.91 -44.29
N LEU A 155 9.61 -9.75 -44.58
CA LEU A 155 9.15 -8.42 -44.22
C LEU A 155 7.84 -8.07 -44.95
N THR A 156 6.70 -8.28 -44.32
CA THR A 156 5.44 -7.63 -44.71
C THR A 156 5.01 -6.66 -43.61
N SER A 157 4.61 -5.47 -44.06
CA SER A 157 4.27 -4.31 -43.21
C SER A 157 3.14 -4.63 -42.22
N PRO A 158 3.19 -4.09 -40.97
CA PRO A 158 2.16 -4.32 -39.94
C PRO A 158 0.75 -3.89 -40.33
N LYS A 159 0.57 -3.02 -41.31
CA LYS A 159 -0.75 -2.53 -41.74
C LYS A 159 -1.53 -3.54 -42.58
N GLU A 160 -0.88 -4.36 -43.39
CA GLU A 160 -1.57 -5.35 -44.21
C GLU A 160 -2.14 -6.53 -43.41
N LYS A 161 -1.58 -6.80 -42.24
CA LYS A 161 -2.05 -7.88 -41.35
C LYS A 161 -3.32 -7.50 -40.57
N TYR A 162 -3.57 -6.22 -40.36
CA TYR A 162 -4.80 -5.75 -39.68
C TYR A 162 -6.02 -5.78 -40.59
N ASP A 163 -5.86 -5.54 -41.88
CA ASP A 163 -6.97 -5.55 -42.86
C ASP A 163 -7.45 -6.95 -43.22
N GLN A 164 -6.61 -7.99 -43.01
CA GLN A 164 -7.00 -9.40 -43.21
C GLN A 164 -7.73 -10.02 -42.01
N LEU A 165 -7.72 -9.37 -40.84
CA LEU A 165 -8.36 -9.82 -39.59
C LEU A 165 -9.68 -9.11 -39.30
N ALA A 166 -10.13 -8.21 -40.17
CA ALA A 166 -11.46 -7.62 -40.07
C ALA A 166 -12.51 -8.69 -40.46
N PRO A 167 -13.43 -9.07 -39.54
CA PRO A 167 -14.47 -10.03 -39.93
C PRO A 167 -15.37 -9.39 -40.98
N THR A 168 -15.43 -9.99 -42.17
CA THR A 168 -16.38 -9.64 -43.23
C THR A 168 -17.80 -9.86 -42.69
N ILE A 169 -18.50 -8.79 -42.32
CA ILE A 169 -19.90 -8.84 -41.98
C ILE A 169 -20.68 -8.93 -43.29
N SER A 170 -20.93 -10.15 -43.73
CA SER A 170 -21.95 -10.37 -44.78
C SER A 170 -22.58 -11.74 -44.59
N SER A 171 -23.88 -11.71 -44.31
CA SER A 171 -24.88 -12.78 -44.48
C SER A 171 -25.24 -13.61 -43.25
N PRO A 172 -26.54 -13.64 -42.93
CA PRO A 172 -27.08 -14.44 -41.82
C PRO A 172 -27.49 -15.81 -42.33
N ASN A 173 -26.61 -16.79 -42.35
CA ASN A 173 -26.93 -18.21 -42.44
C ASN A 173 -25.65 -19.05 -42.54
N ASN A 174 -24.96 -19.19 -41.43
CA ASN A 174 -24.08 -20.34 -41.23
C ASN A 174 -24.19 -20.75 -39.78
N GLU A 175 -24.77 -21.93 -39.58
CA GLU A 175 -24.73 -22.67 -38.34
C GLU A 175 -23.32 -22.67 -37.78
N ILE A 176 -23.08 -21.98 -36.67
CA ILE A 176 -21.85 -22.06 -35.93
C ILE A 176 -21.70 -23.52 -35.49
N ARG A 177 -20.87 -24.25 -36.21
CA ARG A 177 -20.41 -25.57 -35.78
C ARG A 177 -19.79 -25.41 -34.40
N SER A 178 -20.49 -25.90 -33.39
CA SER A 178 -20.12 -25.98 -31.98
C SER A 178 -18.95 -26.93 -31.69
N SER A 179 -18.04 -27.15 -32.64
CA SER A 179 -16.92 -28.09 -32.51
C SER A 179 -15.62 -27.47 -32.00
N ASP A 180 -15.52 -26.12 -31.91
CA ASP A 180 -14.31 -25.44 -31.46
C ASP A 180 -14.50 -24.63 -30.17
N ALA A 181 -15.53 -24.95 -29.38
CA ALA A 181 -15.52 -24.61 -27.98
C ALA A 181 -14.38 -25.43 -27.35
N GLU A 182 -13.19 -24.84 -27.27
CA GLU A 182 -12.10 -25.39 -26.46
C GLU A 182 -12.70 -25.79 -25.11
N SER A 183 -12.81 -27.10 -24.89
CA SER A 183 -13.26 -27.66 -23.64
C SER A 183 -12.23 -27.24 -22.60
N TYR A 184 -12.53 -26.15 -21.89
CA TYR A 184 -11.79 -25.83 -20.67
C TYR A 184 -11.77 -27.09 -19.82
N PRO A 185 -10.59 -27.65 -19.50
CA PRO A 185 -10.52 -28.85 -18.71
C PRO A 185 -11.29 -28.58 -17.41
N GLN A 186 -12.44 -29.24 -17.24
CA GLN A 186 -13.19 -29.24 -16.00
C GLN A 186 -12.35 -29.96 -14.95
N VAL A 187 -11.38 -29.24 -14.40
CA VAL A 187 -10.57 -29.76 -13.30
C VAL A 187 -11.45 -29.75 -12.06
N SER A 188 -11.62 -30.93 -11.47
CA SER A 188 -12.36 -31.13 -10.22
C SER A 188 -12.02 -30.03 -9.22
N SER A 189 -13.01 -29.24 -8.83
CA SER A 189 -12.91 -28.05 -7.93
C SER A 189 -12.09 -28.30 -6.67
N TRP A 190 -12.15 -29.50 -6.09
CA TRP A 190 -11.43 -29.89 -4.89
C TRP A 190 -9.91 -30.03 -5.09
N LYS A 191 -9.44 -30.54 -6.23
CA LYS A 191 -8.00 -30.65 -6.53
C LYS A 191 -7.34 -29.30 -6.71
N TYR A 192 -8.09 -28.26 -7.14
CA TYR A 192 -7.59 -26.89 -7.23
C TYR A 192 -7.44 -26.24 -5.86
N HIS A 193 -8.35 -26.50 -4.92
CA HIS A 193 -8.30 -25.90 -3.57
C HIS A 193 -7.09 -26.32 -2.76
N PHE A 194 -6.60 -27.55 -2.94
CA PHE A 194 -5.46 -28.08 -2.17
C PHE A 194 -4.13 -28.10 -2.95
N ARG A 195 -4.06 -27.43 -4.08
CA ARG A 195 -2.82 -27.38 -4.86
C ARG A 195 -1.81 -26.44 -4.18
N PHE A 196 -0.65 -26.99 -3.79
CA PHE A 196 0.47 -26.24 -3.27
C PHE A 196 1.42 -25.89 -4.41
N GLY A 197 1.65 -24.58 -4.66
CA GLY A 197 2.64 -24.07 -5.60
C GLY A 197 2.11 -23.75 -7.00
N ALA A 198 2.86 -22.91 -7.71
CA ALA A 198 2.57 -22.50 -9.07
C ALA A 198 2.56 -23.71 -10.04
N VAL A 199 1.66 -23.67 -11.00
CA VAL A 199 1.49 -24.76 -12.00
C VAL A 199 2.73 -25.00 -12.84
N LYS A 200 3.58 -24.01 -12.99
CA LYS A 200 4.87 -24.07 -13.66
C LYS A 200 5.87 -23.21 -12.90
N PHE A 201 6.92 -23.83 -12.33
CA PHE A 201 8.02 -23.07 -11.75
C PHE A 201 8.69 -22.26 -12.87
N ARG A 202 8.57 -20.96 -12.81
CA ARG A 202 9.33 -20.07 -13.68
C ARG A 202 10.81 -20.22 -13.31
N ASN A 203 11.68 -20.29 -14.32
CA ASN A 203 13.11 -20.57 -14.16
C ASN A 203 13.73 -19.74 -13.02
N GLN A 204 14.36 -20.42 -12.04
CA GLN A 204 14.93 -19.84 -10.82
C GLN A 204 15.92 -18.68 -11.07
N SER A 205 16.59 -18.66 -12.24
CA SER A 205 17.48 -17.56 -12.64
C SER A 205 16.77 -16.21 -12.84
N ARG A 206 15.44 -16.19 -12.92
CA ARG A 206 14.65 -14.95 -13.07
C ARG A 206 14.27 -14.30 -11.75
N VAL A 207 14.35 -15.00 -10.59
CA VAL A 207 13.99 -14.43 -9.28
C VAL A 207 14.82 -13.20 -8.96
N PHE A 208 16.14 -13.30 -9.15
CA PHE A 208 17.05 -12.18 -8.91
C PHE A 208 16.71 -10.98 -9.81
N LYS A 209 16.43 -11.23 -11.08
CA LYS A 209 16.02 -10.20 -12.04
C LYS A 209 14.69 -9.56 -11.62
N LEU A 210 13.69 -10.37 -11.22
CA LEU A 210 12.40 -9.88 -10.69
C LEU A 210 12.54 -9.02 -9.43
N CYS A 211 13.57 -9.27 -8.61
CA CYS A 211 13.84 -8.45 -7.43
C CYS A 211 14.63 -7.17 -7.76
N VAL A 212 15.39 -7.14 -8.85
CA VAL A 212 16.20 -5.96 -9.24
C VAL A 212 15.41 -5.03 -10.17
N ASP A 213 14.61 -5.59 -11.09
CA ASP A 213 13.85 -4.81 -12.07
C ASP A 213 12.96 -3.71 -11.46
N PRO A 214 12.27 -3.90 -10.30
CA PRO A 214 11.50 -2.82 -9.70
C PRO A 214 12.35 -1.67 -9.20
N ILE A 215 13.62 -1.90 -8.81
CA ILE A 215 14.51 -0.82 -8.32
C ILE A 215 14.72 0.24 -9.41
N ILE A 216 14.68 -0.18 -10.68
CA ILE A 216 14.80 0.72 -11.83
C ILE A 216 13.63 1.73 -11.85
N LEU A 217 12.45 1.39 -11.27
CA LEU A 217 11.33 2.33 -11.18
C LEU A 217 11.66 3.55 -10.33
N LEU A 218 12.61 3.45 -9.40
CA LEU A 218 13.06 4.61 -8.62
C LEU A 218 13.79 5.65 -9.46
N ALA A 219 14.31 5.27 -10.62
CA ALA A 219 14.86 6.21 -11.58
C ALA A 219 13.78 7.11 -12.22
N HIS A 220 12.49 6.68 -12.13
CA HIS A 220 11.37 7.50 -12.59
C HIS A 220 11.00 8.55 -11.54
N PRO A 221 11.18 9.86 -11.80
CA PRO A 221 11.05 10.91 -10.78
C PRO A 221 9.66 10.97 -10.14
N ALA A 222 8.59 10.69 -10.91
CA ALA A 222 7.23 10.69 -10.37
C ALA A 222 6.99 9.54 -9.36
N VAL A 223 7.62 8.38 -9.58
CA VAL A 223 7.55 7.24 -8.65
C VAL A 223 8.33 7.56 -7.37
N LEU A 224 9.56 8.05 -7.52
CA LEU A 224 10.38 8.45 -6.38
C LEU A 224 9.68 9.53 -5.54
N TRP A 225 9.11 10.54 -6.19
CA TRP A 225 8.34 11.57 -5.52
C TRP A 225 7.12 11.00 -4.78
N GLY A 226 6.36 10.11 -5.41
CA GLY A 226 5.22 9.45 -4.79
C GLY A 226 5.62 8.63 -3.55
N CYS A 227 6.72 7.88 -3.62
CA CYS A 227 7.26 7.13 -2.50
C CYS A 227 7.68 8.02 -1.32
N LEU A 228 8.34 9.14 -1.60
CA LEU A 228 8.77 10.10 -0.57
C LEU A 228 7.55 10.80 0.07
N MET A 229 6.61 11.27 -0.75
CA MET A 229 5.38 11.90 -0.26
C MET A 229 4.59 10.97 0.65
N TRP A 230 4.40 9.73 0.22
CA TRP A 230 3.67 8.75 1.03
C TRP A 230 4.39 8.44 2.34
N SER A 231 5.73 8.34 2.30
CA SER A 231 6.54 8.10 3.49
C SER A 231 6.39 9.22 4.52
N VAL A 232 6.46 10.47 4.08
CA VAL A 232 6.38 11.64 4.96
C VAL A 232 4.98 11.79 5.56
N ILE A 233 3.92 11.66 4.75
CA ILE A 233 2.54 11.77 5.23
C ILE A 233 2.21 10.63 6.21
N PHE A 234 2.60 9.39 5.89
CA PHE A 234 2.31 8.23 6.75
C PHE A 234 3.11 8.24 8.07
N THR A 235 4.26 8.91 8.10
CA THR A 235 5.09 9.03 9.30
C THR A 235 4.36 9.66 10.48
N TRP A 236 3.37 10.50 10.26
CA TRP A 236 2.57 11.09 11.33
C TRP A 236 1.84 10.06 12.20
N ILE A 237 1.39 8.95 11.63
CA ILE A 237 0.78 7.86 12.42
C ILE A 237 1.81 7.25 13.37
N ILE A 238 3.05 7.07 12.89
CA ILE A 238 4.14 6.50 13.68
C ILE A 238 4.62 7.50 14.74
N LEU A 239 4.75 8.78 14.38
CA LEU A 239 5.17 9.85 15.26
C LEU A 239 4.23 10.03 16.44
N ILE A 240 2.93 10.13 16.20
CA ILE A 240 1.93 10.21 17.26
C ILE A 240 2.00 8.96 18.14
N GLY A 241 2.01 7.76 17.54
CA GLY A 241 2.10 6.50 18.30
C GLY A 241 3.35 6.37 19.18
N ALA A 242 4.47 6.99 18.78
CA ALA A 242 5.71 6.93 19.55
C ALA A 242 5.69 7.85 20.79
N VAL A 243 5.10 9.02 20.69
CA VAL A 243 5.20 10.04 21.76
C VAL A 243 3.92 10.25 22.56
N VAL A 244 2.77 9.76 22.11
CA VAL A 244 1.46 10.00 22.75
C VAL A 244 1.40 9.52 24.20
N SER A 245 1.95 8.35 24.49
CA SER A 245 1.97 7.80 25.85
C SER A 245 2.89 8.58 26.79
N GLN A 246 3.97 9.13 26.27
CA GLN A 246 4.89 9.99 27.06
C GLN A 246 4.25 11.34 27.38
N ILE A 247 3.48 11.90 26.44
CA ILE A 247 2.84 13.20 26.61
C ILE A 247 1.68 13.11 27.60
N PHE A 248 0.74 12.20 27.35
CA PHE A 248 -0.51 12.12 28.10
C PHE A 248 -0.41 11.25 29.37
N GLY A 249 0.62 10.41 29.47
CA GLY A 249 0.97 9.70 30.71
C GLY A 249 1.84 10.50 31.68
N ALA A 250 2.44 11.63 31.25
CA ALA A 250 3.24 12.52 32.08
C ALA A 250 2.37 13.25 33.14
N GLU A 251 3.02 13.82 34.15
CA GLU A 251 2.37 14.51 35.31
C GLU A 251 1.37 15.57 34.86
N LEU A 252 1.59 16.24 33.72
CA LEU A 252 0.71 17.29 33.23
C LEU A 252 -0.72 16.82 32.97
N TYR A 253 -0.90 15.63 32.42
CA TYR A 253 -2.21 15.08 32.10
C TYR A 253 -2.60 13.88 32.97
N ASN A 254 -1.62 13.13 33.44
CA ASN A 254 -1.75 11.96 34.32
C ASN A 254 -2.88 10.99 33.92
N MET A 255 -2.98 10.72 32.60
CA MET A 255 -4.04 9.87 32.06
C MET A 255 -3.71 8.40 32.25
N SER A 256 -4.74 7.58 32.53
CA SER A 256 -4.59 6.14 32.55
C SER A 256 -4.24 5.57 31.16
N THR A 257 -3.60 4.42 31.12
CA THR A 257 -3.20 3.72 29.85
C THR A 257 -4.38 3.52 28.90
N THR A 258 -5.57 3.20 29.43
CA THR A 258 -6.81 3.09 28.66
C THR A 258 -7.26 4.43 28.08
N ALA A 259 -7.20 5.50 28.87
CA ALA A 259 -7.59 6.82 28.40
C ALA A 259 -6.64 7.33 27.30
N VAL A 260 -5.34 7.10 27.46
CA VAL A 260 -4.33 7.41 26.43
C VAL A 260 -4.59 6.59 25.15
N GLY A 261 -4.86 5.30 25.29
CA GLY A 261 -5.20 4.42 24.14
C GLY A 261 -6.45 4.88 23.39
N ASN A 262 -7.50 5.28 24.12
CA ASN A 262 -8.72 5.83 23.56
C ASN A 262 -8.48 7.15 22.83
N LEU A 263 -7.73 8.06 23.41
CA LEU A 263 -7.39 9.35 22.80
C LEU A 263 -6.55 9.15 21.51
N ALA A 264 -5.53 8.29 21.59
CA ALA A 264 -4.63 7.99 20.47
C ALA A 264 -5.30 7.20 19.35
N GLY A 265 -6.41 6.51 19.62
CA GLY A 265 -7.12 5.70 18.66
C GLY A 265 -8.37 6.36 18.10
N ILE A 266 -9.32 6.80 18.95
CA ILE A 266 -10.65 7.27 18.51
C ILE A 266 -10.54 8.54 17.66
N ALA A 267 -9.80 9.54 18.11
CA ALA A 267 -9.70 10.81 17.41
C ALA A 267 -9.03 10.65 16.01
N PRO A 268 -7.87 10.00 15.89
CA PRO A 268 -7.27 9.67 14.60
C PRO A 268 -8.15 8.77 13.72
N LEU A 269 -8.89 7.80 14.30
CA LEU A 269 -9.79 6.92 13.57
C LEU A 269 -10.89 7.71 12.85
N ILE A 270 -11.55 8.61 13.56
CA ILE A 270 -12.59 9.49 12.99
C ILE A 270 -11.99 10.34 11.86
N GLY A 271 -10.88 11.02 12.14
CA GLY A 271 -10.22 11.89 11.17
C GLY A 271 -9.79 11.16 9.90
N SER A 272 -9.04 10.06 10.03
CA SER A 272 -8.53 9.29 8.89
C SER A 272 -9.64 8.63 8.08
N THR A 273 -10.70 8.15 8.75
CA THR A 273 -11.87 7.55 8.08
C THR A 273 -12.58 8.59 7.20
N ILE A 274 -12.94 9.73 7.77
CA ILE A 274 -13.60 10.81 7.02
C ILE A 274 -12.67 11.31 5.90
N GLY A 275 -11.37 11.50 6.20
CA GLY A 275 -10.38 11.96 5.23
C GLY A 275 -10.23 11.01 4.04
N THR A 276 -10.12 9.71 4.28
CA THR A 276 -9.97 8.70 3.21
C THR A 276 -11.23 8.60 2.34
N LEU A 277 -12.42 8.56 2.96
CA LEU A 277 -13.69 8.44 2.23
C LEU A 277 -13.99 9.69 1.40
N THR A 278 -13.84 10.88 2.01
CA THR A 278 -14.09 12.16 1.31
C THR A 278 -13.08 12.39 0.20
N ALA A 279 -11.79 12.06 0.43
CA ALA A 279 -10.76 12.22 -0.58
C ALA A 279 -10.95 11.24 -1.75
N GLY A 280 -11.33 9.99 -1.50
CA GLY A 280 -11.63 9.03 -2.56
C GLY A 280 -12.77 9.50 -3.45
N TRP A 281 -13.90 9.91 -2.84
CA TRP A 281 -15.04 10.45 -3.57
C TRP A 281 -14.71 11.75 -4.31
N ALA A 282 -14.03 12.70 -3.64
CA ALA A 282 -13.66 13.97 -4.23
C ALA A 282 -12.65 13.80 -5.37
N CYS A 283 -11.71 12.88 -5.24
CA CYS A 283 -10.72 12.56 -6.27
C CYS A 283 -11.40 12.16 -7.59
N ASP A 284 -12.36 11.24 -7.54
CA ASP A 284 -13.07 10.78 -8.74
C ASP A 284 -13.93 11.88 -9.36
N LYS A 285 -14.58 12.72 -8.54
CA LYS A 285 -15.37 13.87 -9.01
C LYS A 285 -14.52 14.96 -9.65
N VAL A 286 -13.39 15.32 -8.99
CA VAL A 286 -12.47 16.34 -9.48
C VAL A 286 -11.84 15.89 -10.81
N VAL A 287 -11.39 14.65 -10.88
CA VAL A 287 -10.83 14.05 -12.10
C VAL A 287 -11.84 14.05 -13.23
N GLY A 288 -13.08 13.61 -12.99
CA GLY A 288 -14.13 13.62 -14.00
C GLY A 288 -14.44 15.03 -14.52
N TYR A 289 -14.57 16.01 -13.61
CA TYR A 289 -14.82 17.41 -13.97
C TYR A 289 -13.68 18.02 -14.81
N LEU A 290 -12.43 17.79 -14.39
CA LEU A 290 -11.26 18.33 -15.09
C LEU A 290 -11.02 17.64 -16.43
N ALA A 291 -11.25 16.34 -16.53
CA ALA A 291 -11.15 15.62 -17.79
C ALA A 291 -12.16 16.15 -18.82
N LEU A 292 -13.41 16.40 -18.41
CA LEU A 292 -14.41 17.03 -19.28
C LEU A 292 -13.97 18.43 -19.74
N ARG A 293 -13.40 19.24 -18.85
CA ARG A 293 -12.89 20.58 -19.18
C ARG A 293 -11.62 20.53 -20.05
N ASN A 294 -10.85 19.46 -19.98
CA ASN A 294 -9.64 19.22 -20.78
C ASN A 294 -9.95 18.46 -22.08
N ARG A 295 -11.06 18.74 -22.74
CA ARG A 295 -11.50 18.11 -24.00
C ARG A 295 -11.63 16.59 -23.94
N GLY A 296 -11.99 16.05 -22.78
CA GLY A 296 -12.10 14.61 -22.54
C GLY A 296 -10.78 13.89 -22.28
N MET A 297 -9.65 14.59 -22.28
CA MET A 297 -8.34 13.97 -22.02
C MET A 297 -8.09 13.86 -20.51
N TYR A 298 -7.86 12.65 -20.04
CA TYR A 298 -7.49 12.36 -18.68
C TYR A 298 -5.97 12.56 -18.47
N GLU A 299 -5.60 13.25 -17.39
CA GLU A 299 -4.22 13.39 -16.94
C GLU A 299 -4.12 12.96 -15.45
N PRO A 300 -3.18 12.07 -15.08
CA PRO A 300 -3.01 11.61 -13.69
C PRO A 300 -2.77 12.74 -12.68
N GLU A 301 -2.20 13.86 -13.13
CA GLU A 301 -1.92 15.05 -12.33
C GLU A 301 -3.19 15.65 -11.70
N PHE A 302 -4.37 15.44 -12.27
CA PHE A 302 -5.63 15.92 -11.70
C PHE A 302 -5.90 15.35 -10.31
N ARG A 303 -5.38 14.16 -9.99
CA ARG A 303 -5.48 13.56 -8.66
C ARG A 303 -4.68 14.32 -7.59
N LEU A 304 -3.64 15.05 -7.98
CA LEU A 304 -2.81 15.80 -7.05
C LEU A 304 -3.55 16.97 -6.38
N LEU A 305 -4.66 17.42 -6.94
CA LEU A 305 -5.48 18.50 -6.33
C LEU A 305 -6.05 18.10 -4.96
N ILE A 306 -6.20 16.80 -4.68
CA ILE A 306 -6.63 16.30 -3.37
C ILE A 306 -5.59 16.56 -2.28
N ILE A 307 -4.34 16.81 -2.65
CA ILE A 307 -3.29 17.14 -1.68
C ILE A 307 -3.50 18.55 -1.09
N ILE A 308 -4.24 19.44 -1.76
CA ILE A 308 -4.51 20.80 -1.25
C ILE A 308 -5.31 20.76 0.07
N PRO A 309 -6.50 20.15 0.18
CA PRO A 309 -7.19 20.02 1.46
C PRO A 309 -6.38 19.22 2.49
N ALA A 310 -5.61 18.21 2.08
CA ALA A 310 -4.71 17.49 2.97
C ALA A 310 -3.63 18.42 3.55
N PHE A 311 -3.02 19.28 2.75
CA PHE A 311 -2.04 20.27 3.17
C PHE A 311 -2.60 21.22 4.23
N ILE A 312 -3.80 21.78 3.98
CA ILE A 312 -4.46 22.73 4.89
C ILE A 312 -4.78 22.05 6.24
N THR A 313 -5.36 20.85 6.20
CA THR A 313 -5.76 20.14 7.41
C THR A 313 -4.54 19.64 8.20
N MET A 314 -3.48 19.22 7.54
CA MET A 314 -2.22 18.86 8.22
C MET A 314 -1.54 20.08 8.84
N ALA A 315 -1.58 21.24 8.21
CA ALA A 315 -1.07 22.48 8.79
C ALA A 315 -1.84 22.87 10.06
N ILE A 316 -3.17 22.92 9.99
CA ILE A 316 -4.02 23.26 11.14
C ILE A 316 -3.86 22.23 12.26
N GLY A 317 -3.90 20.93 11.92
CA GLY A 317 -3.80 19.84 12.89
C GLY A 317 -2.42 19.78 13.56
N GLY A 318 -1.34 19.90 12.77
CA GLY A 318 0.03 19.79 13.29
C GLY A 318 0.45 20.96 14.16
N PHE A 319 0.30 22.21 13.68
CA PHE A 319 0.60 23.40 14.49
C PHE A 319 -0.39 23.58 15.64
N GLY A 320 -1.68 23.24 15.42
CA GLY A 320 -2.69 23.29 16.47
C GLY A 320 -2.40 22.29 17.61
N LEU A 321 -1.97 21.06 17.26
CA LEU A 321 -1.56 20.06 18.25
C LEU A 321 -0.33 20.52 19.02
N ALA A 322 0.68 21.08 18.33
CA ALA A 322 1.89 21.64 18.96
C ALA A 322 1.53 22.68 20.02
N ALA A 323 0.72 23.68 19.64
CA ALA A 323 0.29 24.75 20.54
C ALA A 323 -0.65 24.26 21.67
N ALA A 324 -1.49 23.27 21.40
CA ALA A 324 -2.40 22.73 22.39
C ALA A 324 -1.67 21.97 23.51
N ILE A 325 -0.65 21.19 23.16
CA ILE A 325 0.16 20.46 24.14
C ILE A 325 1.05 21.44 24.94
N ASP A 326 1.67 22.39 24.27
CA ASP A 326 2.56 23.38 24.90
C ASP A 326 1.81 24.23 25.97
N LYS A 327 0.57 24.62 25.66
CA LYS A 327 -0.28 25.37 26.58
C LYS A 327 -1.02 24.51 27.62
N GLY A 328 -0.81 23.18 27.62
CA GLY A 328 -1.49 22.27 28.53
C GLY A 328 -3.01 22.28 28.39
N LEU A 329 -3.53 22.45 27.15
CA LEU A 329 -4.97 22.44 26.89
C LEU A 329 -5.58 21.06 27.18
N SER A 330 -6.91 20.99 27.28
CA SER A 330 -7.60 19.75 27.61
C SER A 330 -7.24 18.60 26.61
N PRO A 331 -7.17 17.34 27.06
CA PRO A 331 -6.92 16.19 26.20
C PRO A 331 -7.89 16.08 25.02
N ILE A 332 -9.15 16.53 25.21
CA ILE A 332 -10.16 16.54 24.14
C ILE A 332 -9.76 17.52 23.03
N THR A 333 -9.26 18.70 23.38
CA THR A 333 -8.76 19.69 22.41
C THR A 333 -7.59 19.12 21.61
N CYS A 334 -6.64 18.46 22.27
CA CYS A 334 -5.54 17.77 21.60
C CYS A 334 -6.06 16.67 20.66
N GLY A 335 -7.08 15.91 21.08
CA GLY A 335 -7.76 14.91 20.27
C GLY A 335 -8.39 15.49 19.00
N VAL A 336 -9.03 16.65 19.08
CA VAL A 336 -9.60 17.34 17.90
C VAL A 336 -8.49 17.69 16.88
N PHE A 337 -7.36 18.23 17.33
CA PHE A 337 -6.24 18.51 16.44
C PHE A 337 -5.62 17.24 15.84
N MET A 338 -5.55 16.15 16.64
CA MET A 338 -5.15 14.84 16.12
C MET A 338 -6.11 14.33 15.04
N ALA A 339 -7.43 14.52 15.21
CA ALA A 339 -8.42 14.13 14.22
C ALA A 339 -8.27 14.94 12.92
N ILE A 340 -8.10 16.26 13.01
CA ILE A 340 -7.88 17.15 11.86
C ILE A 340 -6.59 16.77 11.12
N LEU A 341 -5.51 16.50 11.82
CA LEU A 341 -4.25 16.06 11.26
C LEU A 341 -4.41 14.72 10.54
N ASN A 342 -5.05 13.73 11.16
CA ASN A 342 -5.27 12.43 10.57
C ASN A 342 -6.27 12.44 9.40
N PHE A 343 -7.19 13.39 9.35
CA PHE A 343 -7.96 13.67 8.12
C PHE A 343 -7.02 14.00 6.96
N GLY A 344 -6.05 14.89 7.18
CA GLY A 344 -5.02 15.22 6.20
C GLY A 344 -4.15 14.03 5.79
N VAL A 345 -3.79 13.17 6.74
CA VAL A 345 -3.04 11.93 6.47
C VAL A 345 -3.86 10.99 5.57
N GLY A 346 -5.13 10.74 5.90
CA GLY A 346 -6.01 9.88 5.12
C GLY A 346 -6.24 10.41 3.69
N ALA A 347 -6.51 11.70 3.57
CA ALA A 347 -6.71 12.37 2.27
C ALA A 347 -5.42 12.38 1.42
N GLY A 348 -4.29 12.74 2.03
CA GLY A 348 -2.99 12.81 1.36
C GLY A 348 -2.51 11.46 0.86
N CYS A 349 -2.58 10.42 1.71
CA CYS A 349 -2.24 9.06 1.32
C CYS A 349 -3.10 8.57 0.15
N THR A 350 -4.41 8.84 0.18
CA THR A 350 -5.33 8.44 -0.91
C THR A 350 -4.96 9.12 -2.23
N GLY A 351 -4.68 10.43 -2.21
CA GLY A 351 -4.28 11.18 -3.42
C GLY A 351 -2.95 10.70 -4.01
N VAL A 352 -1.94 10.51 -3.16
CA VAL A 352 -0.61 10.05 -3.60
C VAL A 352 -0.65 8.63 -4.17
N ILE A 353 -1.33 7.69 -3.49
CA ILE A 353 -1.48 6.31 -3.97
C ILE A 353 -2.23 6.27 -5.30
N ALA A 354 -3.33 7.03 -5.42
CA ALA A 354 -4.10 7.09 -6.65
C ALA A 354 -3.27 7.64 -7.82
N TYR A 355 -2.50 8.72 -7.61
CA TYR A 355 -1.58 9.26 -8.61
C TYR A 355 -0.50 8.26 -9.01
N THR A 356 0.19 7.64 -8.04
CA THR A 356 1.26 6.69 -8.32
C THR A 356 0.76 5.46 -9.08
N ASN A 357 -0.43 4.95 -8.73
CA ASN A 357 -1.05 3.83 -9.43
C ASN A 357 -1.36 4.16 -10.89
N ASP A 358 -1.85 5.38 -11.17
CA ASP A 358 -2.16 5.80 -12.53
C ASP A 358 -0.89 6.00 -13.37
N VAL A 359 0.18 6.53 -12.77
CA VAL A 359 1.49 6.68 -13.44
C VAL A 359 2.12 5.33 -13.73
N CYS A 360 2.12 4.40 -12.77
CA CYS A 360 2.78 3.10 -12.90
C CYS A 360 1.95 2.06 -13.68
N GLY A 361 0.63 2.25 -13.79
CA GLY A 361 -0.25 1.35 -14.51
C GLY A 361 -0.12 -0.12 -14.07
N GLN A 362 0.30 -1.00 -14.96
CA GLN A 362 0.45 -2.45 -14.66
C GLN A 362 1.53 -2.77 -13.62
N ARG A 363 2.54 -1.88 -13.45
CA ARG A 363 3.63 -2.06 -12.49
C ARG A 363 3.36 -1.37 -11.13
N SER A 364 2.12 -0.97 -10.86
CA SER A 364 1.73 -0.31 -9.59
C SER A 364 2.03 -1.15 -8.35
N GLY A 365 1.94 -2.48 -8.43
CA GLY A 365 2.31 -3.38 -7.34
C GLY A 365 3.80 -3.33 -6.98
N GLU A 366 4.67 -3.23 -7.98
CA GLU A 366 6.11 -3.08 -7.79
C GLU A 366 6.45 -1.71 -7.16
N ALA A 367 5.83 -0.64 -7.67
CA ALA A 367 5.97 0.70 -7.11
C ALA A 367 5.49 0.77 -5.66
N PHE A 368 4.40 0.08 -5.31
CA PHE A 368 3.92 -0.02 -3.95
C PHE A 368 4.91 -0.75 -3.03
N GLY A 369 5.52 -1.85 -3.49
CA GLY A 369 6.58 -2.55 -2.74
C GLY A 369 7.78 -1.65 -2.45
N LEU A 370 8.23 -0.86 -3.44
CA LEU A 370 9.30 0.14 -3.26
C LEU A 370 8.90 1.24 -2.27
N ALA A 371 7.69 1.76 -2.37
CA ALA A 371 7.18 2.75 -1.43
C ALA A 371 7.17 2.22 0.02
N MET A 372 6.88 0.93 0.20
CA MET A 372 6.95 0.27 1.52
C MET A 372 8.35 0.21 2.09
N ILE A 373 9.37 -0.09 1.27
CA ILE A 373 10.78 -0.07 1.73
C ILE A 373 11.16 1.34 2.16
N ILE A 374 10.94 2.33 1.28
CA ILE A 374 11.34 3.72 1.52
C ILE A 374 10.64 4.25 2.77
N LYS A 375 9.32 4.03 2.90
CA LYS A 375 8.56 4.40 4.10
C LYS A 375 9.13 3.75 5.36
N SER A 376 9.42 2.45 5.31
CA SER A 376 9.92 1.71 6.47
C SER A 376 11.33 2.12 6.86
N ALA A 377 12.20 2.44 5.87
CA ALA A 377 13.53 2.96 6.11
C ALA A 377 13.48 4.36 6.73
N PHE A 378 12.65 5.24 6.18
CA PHE A 378 12.43 6.58 6.67
C PHE A 378 11.91 6.59 8.12
N ALA A 379 10.85 5.82 8.38
CA ALA A 379 10.29 5.68 9.72
C ALA A 379 11.29 5.08 10.72
N PHE A 380 12.07 4.08 10.31
CA PHE A 380 13.10 3.48 11.15
C PHE A 380 14.19 4.48 11.51
N GLY A 381 14.68 5.26 10.55
CA GLY A 381 15.68 6.31 10.82
C GLY A 381 15.15 7.37 11.80
N LEU A 382 13.91 7.79 11.62
CA LEU A 382 13.30 8.80 12.48
C LEU A 382 13.05 8.32 13.91
N THR A 383 12.80 7.02 14.15
CA THR A 383 12.58 6.51 15.52
C THR A 383 13.79 6.71 16.44
N PHE A 384 15.01 6.77 15.90
CA PHE A 384 16.21 7.08 16.70
C PHE A 384 16.27 8.55 17.13
N VAL A 385 15.62 9.44 16.39
CA VAL A 385 15.68 10.89 16.63
C VAL A 385 14.46 11.37 17.42
N PHE A 386 13.30 10.72 17.30
CA PHE A 386 12.05 11.21 17.86
C PHE A 386 12.10 11.44 19.36
N ASN A 387 12.57 10.46 20.11
CA ASN A 387 12.55 10.52 21.56
C ASN A 387 13.52 11.57 22.10
N ASP A 388 14.75 11.58 21.60
CA ASP A 388 15.79 12.49 22.06
C ASP A 388 15.46 13.95 21.66
N TYR A 389 14.93 14.12 20.44
CA TYR A 389 14.51 15.43 19.96
C TYR A 389 13.31 15.97 20.72
N TYR A 390 12.32 15.10 21.04
CA TYR A 390 11.16 15.49 21.85
C TYR A 390 11.57 15.95 23.26
N THR A 391 12.46 15.20 23.92
CA THR A 391 12.93 15.54 25.27
C THR A 391 13.81 16.79 25.30
N ALA A 392 14.61 17.04 24.25
CA ALA A 392 15.51 18.19 24.18
C ALA A 392 14.80 19.49 23.74
N ALA A 393 13.87 19.41 22.79
CA ALA A 393 13.27 20.58 22.15
C ALA A 393 11.88 20.95 22.70
N GLY A 394 11.23 20.02 23.40
CA GLY A 394 9.87 20.20 23.90
C GLY A 394 8.79 20.03 22.84
N PRO A 395 7.51 19.93 23.26
CA PRO A 395 6.39 19.56 22.38
C PRO A 395 6.14 20.57 21.25
N LEU A 396 6.21 21.86 21.54
CA LEU A 396 5.94 22.91 20.57
C LEU A 396 6.91 22.84 19.40
N VAL A 397 8.22 22.82 19.68
CA VAL A 397 9.26 22.80 18.66
C VAL A 397 9.24 21.47 17.91
N PHE A 398 9.07 20.36 18.62
CA PHE A 398 9.00 19.04 18.03
C PHE A 398 7.90 18.93 16.96
N PHE A 399 6.64 19.14 17.33
CA PHE A 399 5.52 19.01 16.39
C PHE A 399 5.55 20.09 15.30
N SER A 400 5.96 21.33 15.62
CA SER A 400 6.08 22.41 14.63
C SER A 400 7.14 22.11 13.57
N THR A 401 8.30 21.56 13.96
CA THR A 401 9.37 21.18 13.02
C THR A 401 8.91 20.09 12.08
N PHE A 402 8.31 19.01 12.59
CA PHE A 402 7.81 17.94 11.74
C PHE A 402 6.66 18.40 10.84
N THR A 403 5.78 19.29 11.34
CA THR A 403 4.73 19.90 10.53
C THR A 403 5.34 20.72 9.39
N ALA A 404 6.25 21.63 9.69
CA ALA A 404 6.90 22.47 8.69
C ALA A 404 7.65 21.64 7.63
N LEU A 405 8.37 20.60 8.05
CA LEU A 405 9.06 19.67 7.14
C LEU A 405 8.07 18.96 6.21
N THR A 406 6.98 18.44 6.78
CA THR A 406 5.93 17.75 5.99
C THR A 406 5.30 18.69 4.97
N LEU A 407 4.92 19.89 5.39
CA LEU A 407 4.33 20.90 4.51
C LEU A 407 5.33 21.36 3.42
N GLY A 408 6.60 21.51 3.76
CA GLY A 408 7.65 21.82 2.80
C GLY A 408 7.79 20.77 1.71
N ILE A 409 7.74 19.48 2.10
CA ILE A 409 7.76 18.38 1.13
C ILE A 409 6.44 18.33 0.34
N MET A 410 5.29 18.55 0.97
CA MET A 410 4.01 18.60 0.27
C MET A 410 3.92 19.75 -0.75
N LEU A 411 4.63 20.86 -0.56
CA LEU A 411 4.73 21.93 -1.58
C LEU A 411 5.38 21.47 -2.87
N THR A 412 6.20 20.41 -2.87
CA THR A 412 6.74 19.81 -4.11
C THR A 412 5.65 19.23 -5.02
N THR A 413 4.41 19.11 -4.54
CA THR A 413 3.25 18.77 -5.38
C THR A 413 3.00 19.82 -6.45
N VAL A 414 3.29 21.09 -6.19
CA VAL A 414 3.08 22.19 -7.16
C VAL A 414 3.91 21.99 -8.42
N PRO A 415 5.25 21.84 -8.36
CA PRO A 415 6.03 21.53 -9.55
C PRO A 415 5.63 20.19 -10.19
N MET A 416 5.23 19.17 -9.40
CA MET A 416 4.73 17.92 -9.98
C MET A 416 3.42 18.09 -10.74
N TYR A 417 2.53 18.96 -10.27
CA TYR A 417 1.30 19.29 -11.00
C TYR A 417 1.57 20.05 -12.31
N ILE A 418 2.50 21.01 -12.30
CA ILE A 418 2.81 21.85 -13.47
C ILE A 418 3.64 21.10 -14.51
N PHE A 419 4.67 20.39 -14.07
CA PHE A 419 5.66 19.75 -14.94
C PHE A 419 5.51 18.23 -15.05
N GLY A 420 4.56 17.61 -14.36
CA GLY A 420 4.40 16.15 -14.28
C GLY A 420 4.35 15.48 -15.64
N LYS A 421 3.60 16.05 -16.58
CA LYS A 421 3.52 15.56 -17.97
C LYS A 421 4.89 15.54 -18.69
N ARG A 422 5.69 16.61 -18.52
CA ARG A 422 7.04 16.69 -19.10
C ARG A 422 7.99 15.71 -18.44
N ILE A 423 7.90 15.59 -17.13
CA ILE A 423 8.74 14.67 -16.33
C ILE A 423 8.46 13.22 -16.76
N ARG A 424 7.20 12.81 -16.92
CA ARG A 424 6.83 11.48 -17.39
C ARG A 424 7.33 11.22 -18.81
N SER A 425 7.07 12.13 -19.76
CA SER A 425 7.53 11.97 -21.14
C SER A 425 9.06 11.89 -21.24
N TRP A 426 9.78 12.65 -20.43
CA TRP A 426 11.24 12.57 -20.36
C TRP A 426 11.70 11.23 -19.76
N ALA A 427 11.07 10.77 -18.69
CA ALA A 427 11.42 9.52 -18.05
C ALA A 427 11.13 8.31 -18.98
N ASP A 428 10.02 8.31 -19.70
CA ASP A 428 9.65 7.25 -20.66
C ASP A 428 10.67 7.15 -21.83
N THR A 429 11.22 8.30 -22.26
CA THR A 429 12.23 8.32 -23.34
C THR A 429 13.64 7.92 -22.86
N THR A 430 14.00 8.28 -21.62
CA THR A 430 15.38 8.14 -21.11
C THR A 430 15.61 6.76 -20.47
N THR A 431 14.61 6.19 -19.82
CA THR A 431 14.78 4.95 -19.05
C THR A 431 14.42 3.67 -19.81
N ALA A 432 14.02 3.74 -21.07
CA ALA A 432 13.48 2.60 -21.86
C ALA A 432 12.33 1.85 -21.12
N LEU A 433 11.81 2.43 -20.06
CA LEU A 433 10.67 1.97 -19.29
C LEU A 433 9.42 2.53 -19.98
N THR A 434 9.04 1.93 -21.11
CA THR A 434 7.76 2.26 -21.73
C THR A 434 6.64 1.80 -20.79
N PHE A 435 6.12 2.73 -20.00
CA PHE A 435 4.89 2.55 -19.22
C PHE A 435 3.65 2.59 -20.12
N SER A 436 3.84 2.84 -21.41
CA SER A 436 2.79 2.81 -22.41
C SER A 436 2.25 1.40 -22.56
N GLY A 437 1.22 1.09 -21.83
CA GLY A 437 0.25 0.08 -22.26
C GLY A 437 -0.30 0.49 -23.64
N PRO A 438 -0.91 -0.42 -24.39
CA PRO A 438 -1.42 -0.15 -25.74
C PRO A 438 -2.35 1.07 -25.69
N LYS A 439 -2.06 2.06 -26.57
CA LYS A 439 -2.86 3.25 -26.77
C LYS A 439 -4.26 2.88 -27.23
#